data_77989c13f1d5300ef3183028ca0f58b0
#
_entry.id   77989c13f1d5300ef3183028ca0f58b0
#
_cell.length_a   1.000
_cell.length_b   1.000
_cell.length_c   1.000
_cell.angle_alpha   90.00
_cell.angle_beta   90.00
_cell.angle_gamma   90.00
#
_symmetry.space_group_name_H-M   'P 1'
#
loop_
_entity.id
_entity.type
_entity.pdbx_description
1 polymer ?
#
loop_
_entity_poly.entity_id
_entity_poly.type
_entity_poly.pdbx_seq_one_letter_code
_entity_poly.pdbx_strand_id
1 'polypeptide(L)'
;MNYTTLVANIQNFLEDDSTELTASVDQIIGQAEDMIFQRLPNLPCFRLTTSANMVAGTFDYTVASARMIRQVSVTISSNVSYLDHRIDSYLRDYWPNSATQGVPEFYSTKTAGT
;
A
#
# COMPACT_ATOMS: atom_id res chain seq x y z
N MET A 1 -6.55 -9.45 20.07
CA MET A 1 -6.09 -10.78 19.57
C MET A 1 -4.93 -10.50 18.63
N ASN A 2 -3.79 -11.12 18.84
CA ASN A 2 -2.65 -11.01 17.93
C ASN A 2 -2.61 -12.24 16.99
N TYR A 3 -1.72 -12.21 16.00
CA TYR A 3 -1.58 -13.27 15.01
C TYR A 3 -1.33 -14.65 15.64
N THR A 4 -0.39 -14.72 16.58
CA THR A 4 -0.04 -15.99 17.28
C THR A 4 -1.25 -16.58 18.01
N THR A 5 -2.05 -15.73 18.67
CA THR A 5 -3.27 -16.16 19.35
C THR A 5 -4.34 -16.63 18.35
N LEU A 6 -4.43 -15.99 17.19
CA LEU A 6 -5.36 -16.40 16.13
C LEU A 6 -5.01 -17.78 15.60
N VAL A 7 -3.74 -18.04 15.30
CA VAL A 7 -3.24 -19.33 14.82
C VAL A 7 -3.54 -20.43 15.85
N ALA A 8 -3.20 -20.19 17.14
CA ALA A 8 -3.46 -21.14 18.21
C ALA A 8 -4.97 -21.44 18.37
N ASN A 9 -5.82 -20.42 18.25
CA ASN A 9 -7.27 -20.61 18.33
C ASN A 9 -7.81 -21.42 17.14
N ILE A 10 -7.28 -21.23 15.94
CA ILE A 10 -7.66 -22.02 14.75
C ILE A 10 -7.27 -23.48 14.96
N GLN A 11 -6.05 -23.77 15.41
CA GLN A 11 -5.58 -25.13 15.69
C GLN A 11 -6.42 -25.81 16.78
N ASN A 12 -6.70 -25.09 17.87
CA ASN A 12 -7.55 -25.62 18.95
C ASN A 12 -8.99 -25.89 18.49
N PHE A 13 -9.55 -25.03 17.63
CA PHE A 13 -10.89 -25.21 17.10
C PHE A 13 -10.99 -26.41 16.16
N LEU A 14 -9.96 -26.65 15.36
CA LEU A 14 -9.90 -27.80 14.45
C LEU A 14 -9.45 -29.09 15.13
N GLU A 15 -8.97 -29.00 16.37
CA GLU A 15 -8.36 -30.11 17.10
C GLU A 15 -7.21 -30.77 16.30
N ASP A 16 -6.50 -29.97 15.50
CA ASP A 16 -5.45 -30.42 14.60
C ASP A 16 -4.22 -29.52 14.77
N ASP A 17 -3.11 -30.12 15.21
CA ASP A 17 -1.80 -29.50 15.36
C ASP A 17 -0.76 -30.06 14.36
N SER A 18 -1.25 -30.70 13.29
CA SER A 18 -0.38 -31.28 12.27
C SER A 18 0.53 -30.22 11.62
N THR A 19 1.70 -30.67 11.18
CA THR A 19 2.65 -29.79 10.44
C THR A 19 2.08 -29.29 9.13
N GLU A 20 1.17 -30.05 8.51
CA GLU A 20 0.49 -29.68 7.26
C GLU A 20 -0.48 -28.51 7.49
N LEU A 21 -1.27 -28.56 8.55
CA LEU A 21 -2.14 -27.45 8.93
C LEU A 21 -1.30 -26.23 9.30
N THR A 22 -0.28 -26.38 10.12
CA THR A 22 0.60 -25.27 10.53
C THR A 22 1.24 -24.58 9.33
N ALA A 23 1.68 -25.32 8.31
CA ALA A 23 2.25 -24.75 7.09
C ALA A 23 1.22 -24.00 6.22
N SER A 24 -0.06 -24.37 6.34
CA SER A 24 -1.14 -23.80 5.50
C SER A 24 -1.86 -22.62 6.17
N VAL A 25 -1.78 -22.49 7.49
CA VAL A 25 -2.54 -21.47 8.24
C VAL A 25 -2.24 -20.06 7.76
N ASP A 26 -0.98 -19.72 7.50
CA ASP A 26 -0.57 -18.41 7.03
C ASP A 26 -1.23 -18.06 5.68
N GLN A 27 -1.29 -19.04 4.78
CA GLN A 27 -1.94 -18.87 3.49
C GLN A 27 -3.46 -18.70 3.63
N ILE A 28 -4.09 -19.48 4.50
CA ILE A 28 -5.54 -19.39 4.75
C ILE A 28 -5.90 -18.03 5.35
N ILE A 29 -5.13 -17.55 6.32
CA ILE A 29 -5.34 -16.23 6.92
C ILE A 29 -5.15 -15.13 5.86
N GLY A 30 -4.09 -15.21 5.04
CA GLY A 30 -3.87 -14.26 3.96
C GLY A 30 -5.01 -14.20 2.95
N GLN A 31 -5.55 -15.34 2.56
CA GLN A 31 -6.73 -15.39 1.67
C GLN A 31 -7.98 -14.79 2.33
N ALA A 32 -8.20 -15.04 3.61
CA ALA A 32 -9.32 -14.45 4.35
C ALA A 32 -9.18 -12.92 4.46
N GLU A 33 -7.98 -12.41 4.73
CA GLU A 33 -7.69 -10.95 4.72
C GLU A 33 -7.95 -10.33 3.36
N ASP A 34 -7.54 -11.00 2.28
CA ASP A 34 -7.79 -10.54 0.91
C ASP A 34 -9.29 -10.47 0.60
N MET A 35 -10.05 -11.47 1.01
CA MET A 35 -11.51 -11.47 0.84
C MET A 35 -12.19 -10.34 1.63
N ILE A 36 -11.75 -10.10 2.86
CA ILE A 36 -12.27 -9.01 3.69
C ILE A 36 -11.94 -7.67 3.03
N PHE A 37 -10.70 -7.48 2.58
CA PHE A 37 -10.29 -6.26 1.91
C PHE A 37 -11.07 -5.98 0.62
N GLN A 38 -11.34 -7.02 -0.18
CA GLN A 38 -12.11 -6.88 -1.42
C GLN A 38 -13.57 -6.46 -1.14
N ARG A 39 -14.16 -6.98 -0.08
CA ARG A 39 -15.55 -6.66 0.28
C ARG A 39 -15.70 -5.35 1.04
N LEU A 40 -14.72 -4.98 1.84
CA LEU A 40 -14.76 -3.84 2.76
C LEU A 40 -13.51 -2.96 2.65
N PRO A 41 -13.19 -2.41 1.45
CA PRO A 41 -11.94 -1.68 1.24
C PRO A 41 -11.88 -0.36 2.01
N ASN A 42 -12.99 0.11 2.54
CA ASN A 42 -13.10 1.42 3.21
C ASN A 42 -12.99 1.38 4.73
N LEU A 43 -12.73 0.21 5.31
CA LEU A 43 -12.62 0.12 6.77
C LEU A 43 -11.42 0.96 7.27
N PRO A 44 -11.61 1.73 8.36
CA PRO A 44 -10.55 2.55 8.93
C PRO A 44 -9.32 1.75 9.38
N CYS A 45 -9.51 0.50 9.81
CA CYS A 45 -8.43 -0.39 10.24
C CYS A 45 -7.44 -0.76 9.12
N PHE A 46 -7.84 -0.62 7.85
CA PHE A 46 -6.97 -0.85 6.69
C PHE A 46 -6.25 0.42 6.21
N ARG A 47 -6.46 1.55 6.87
CA ARG A 47 -5.77 2.78 6.51
C ARG A 47 -4.40 2.84 7.18
N LEU A 48 -3.38 2.99 6.36
CA LEU A 48 -2.02 3.24 6.80
C LEU A 48 -1.58 4.59 6.24
N THR A 49 -0.99 5.41 7.09
CA THR A 49 -0.30 6.63 6.67
C THR A 49 1.19 6.37 6.75
N THR A 50 1.88 6.56 5.65
CA THR A 50 3.33 6.47 5.59
C THR A 50 3.89 7.77 5.05
N SER A 51 5.10 8.10 5.43
CA SER A 51 5.81 9.30 4.96
C SER A 51 7.23 8.95 4.54
N ALA A 52 7.74 9.66 3.55
CA ALA A 52 9.11 9.59 3.11
C ALA A 52 9.61 10.99 2.75
N ASN A 53 10.90 11.21 2.90
CA ASN A 53 11.49 12.46 2.46
C ASN A 53 11.61 12.46 0.94
N MET A 54 11.19 13.56 0.31
CA MET A 54 11.41 13.77 -1.11
C MET A 54 12.85 14.18 -1.38
N VAL A 55 13.41 13.58 -2.42
CA VAL A 55 14.75 13.89 -2.91
C VAL A 55 14.64 14.50 -4.30
N ALA A 56 15.27 15.64 -4.53
CA ALA A 56 15.27 16.28 -5.85
C ALA A 56 15.83 15.32 -6.91
N GLY A 57 15.12 15.20 -8.03
CA GLY A 57 15.49 14.30 -9.12
C GLY A 57 15.03 12.83 -8.94
N THR A 58 14.37 12.51 -7.83
CA THR A 58 13.78 11.18 -7.62
C THR A 58 12.29 11.24 -7.94
N PHE A 59 11.85 10.44 -8.92
CA PHE A 59 10.47 10.43 -9.38
C PHE A 59 9.65 9.28 -8.78
N ASP A 60 10.29 8.15 -8.53
CA ASP A 60 9.62 6.94 -8.11
C ASP A 60 9.86 6.67 -6.63
N TYR A 61 8.79 6.50 -5.89
CA TYR A 61 8.80 6.14 -4.47
C TYR A 61 8.03 4.85 -4.26
N THR A 62 8.66 3.88 -3.61
CA THR A 62 8.01 2.61 -3.32
C THR A 62 7.23 2.71 -2.02
N VAL A 63 5.95 2.37 -2.07
CA VAL A 63 5.10 2.21 -0.91
C VAL A 63 4.89 0.71 -0.66
N ALA A 64 5.56 0.19 0.35
CA ALA A 64 5.46 -1.23 0.69
C ALA A 64 4.05 -1.59 1.16
N SER A 65 3.56 -2.75 0.71
CA SER A 65 2.28 -3.34 1.16
C SER A 65 1.03 -2.51 0.91
N ALA A 66 1.11 -1.45 0.10
CA ALA A 66 -0.07 -0.68 -0.27
C ALA A 66 -0.84 -1.38 -1.38
N ARG A 67 -2.10 -1.72 -1.14
CA ARG A 67 -3.01 -2.26 -2.15
C ARG A 67 -3.68 -1.16 -2.96
N MET A 68 -3.93 -0.02 -2.34
CA MET A 68 -4.55 1.14 -2.96
C MET A 68 -4.04 2.42 -2.31
N ILE A 69 -3.61 3.36 -3.11
CA ILE A 69 -3.24 4.71 -2.66
C ILE A 69 -4.48 5.58 -2.77
N ARG A 70 -4.93 6.15 -1.66
CA ARG A 70 -6.12 7.02 -1.63
C ARG A 70 -5.78 8.48 -1.81
N GLN A 71 -4.67 8.88 -1.21
CA GLN A 71 -4.28 10.28 -1.19
C GLN A 71 -2.77 10.38 -1.04
N VAL A 72 -2.20 11.32 -1.76
CA VAL A 72 -0.80 11.70 -1.62
C VAL A 72 -0.76 13.19 -1.31
N SER A 73 0.06 13.57 -0.36
CA SER A 73 0.32 14.97 -0.03
C SER A 73 1.82 15.21 0.07
N VAL A 74 2.23 16.42 -0.21
CA VAL A 74 3.61 16.87 -0.01
C VAL A 74 3.62 18.04 0.96
N THR A 75 4.57 18.04 1.88
CA THR A 75 4.76 19.14 2.84
C THR A 75 6.03 19.90 2.48
N ILE A 76 5.88 21.17 2.16
CA ILE A 76 7.00 22.07 1.84
C ILE A 76 6.90 23.28 2.78
N SER A 77 7.95 23.53 3.56
CA SER A 77 8.00 24.66 4.50
C SER A 77 6.75 24.77 5.39
N SER A 78 6.31 23.62 5.94
CA SER A 78 5.11 23.50 6.78
C SER A 78 3.76 23.67 6.05
N ASN A 79 3.77 23.90 4.75
CA ASN A 79 2.54 23.93 3.95
C ASN A 79 2.27 22.53 3.35
N VAL A 80 1.06 22.04 3.54
CA VAL A 80 0.62 20.75 2.98
C VAL A 80 -0.16 20.99 1.71
N SER A 81 0.32 20.41 0.61
CA SER A 81 -0.37 20.39 -0.67
C SER A 81 -0.77 18.96 -1.02
N TYR A 82 -2.00 18.78 -1.46
CA TYR A 82 -2.51 17.49 -1.91
C TYR A 82 -2.29 17.35 -3.41
N LEU A 83 -1.80 16.18 -3.83
CA LEU A 83 -1.48 15.90 -5.21
C LEU A 83 -2.69 15.27 -5.90
N ASP A 84 -2.94 15.66 -7.15
CA ASP A 84 -3.98 15.05 -7.98
C ASP A 84 -3.47 13.76 -8.63
N HIS A 85 -4.31 12.72 -8.59
CA HIS A 85 -4.00 11.47 -9.29
C HIS A 85 -4.20 11.64 -10.80
N ARG A 86 -3.16 11.27 -11.57
CA ARG A 86 -3.20 11.24 -13.04
C ARG A 86 -2.61 9.94 -13.55
N ILE A 87 -2.97 9.56 -14.76
CA ILE A 87 -2.37 8.40 -15.43
C ILE A 87 -0.93 8.71 -15.85
N ASP A 88 -0.08 7.70 -15.91
CA ASP A 88 1.35 7.86 -16.20
C ASP A 88 1.60 8.54 -17.56
N SER A 89 0.80 8.23 -18.59
CA SER A 89 0.91 8.87 -19.91
C SER A 89 0.70 10.38 -19.84
N TYR A 90 -0.27 10.84 -19.04
CA TYR A 90 -0.48 12.27 -18.83
C TYR A 90 0.73 12.95 -18.22
N LEU A 91 1.37 12.32 -17.23
CA LEU A 91 2.55 12.89 -16.59
C LEU A 91 3.73 12.99 -17.55
N ARG A 92 3.91 12.01 -18.42
CA ARG A 92 4.97 12.03 -19.45
C ARG A 92 4.74 13.12 -20.49
N ASP A 93 3.50 13.36 -20.86
CA ASP A 93 3.14 14.42 -21.80
C ASP A 93 3.27 15.81 -21.17
N TYR A 94 2.84 15.95 -19.91
CA TYR A 94 2.91 17.19 -19.15
C TYR A 94 4.34 17.57 -18.77
N TRP A 95 5.16 16.56 -18.44
CA TRP A 95 6.55 16.73 -17.99
C TRP A 95 7.51 15.86 -18.79
N PRO A 96 7.73 16.17 -20.09
CA PRO A 96 8.52 15.31 -20.98
C PRO A 96 10.01 15.28 -20.62
N ASN A 97 10.52 16.33 -19.95
CA ASN A 97 11.92 16.40 -19.55
C ASN A 97 12.08 16.07 -18.06
N SER A 98 12.56 14.86 -17.77
CA SER A 98 12.80 14.38 -16.41
C SER A 98 13.89 15.15 -15.65
N ALA A 99 14.73 15.92 -16.33
CA ALA A 99 15.74 16.77 -15.68
C ALA A 99 15.17 18.06 -15.10
N THR A 100 13.98 18.46 -15.53
CA THR A 100 13.33 19.67 -15.01
C THR A 100 12.73 19.37 -13.64
N GLN A 101 13.11 20.15 -12.65
CA GLN A 101 12.64 20.01 -11.27
C GLN A 101 11.61 21.09 -10.95
N GLY A 102 10.65 20.75 -10.12
CA GLY A 102 9.60 21.67 -9.67
C GLY A 102 8.85 21.10 -8.47
N VAL A 103 7.92 21.87 -7.95
CA VAL A 103 7.01 21.40 -6.90
C VAL A 103 6.03 20.42 -7.53
N PRO A 104 5.88 19.20 -6.98
CA PRO A 104 4.96 18.23 -7.53
C PRO A 104 3.51 18.68 -7.32
N GLU A 105 2.69 18.52 -8.36
CA GLU A 105 1.25 18.78 -8.35
C GLU A 105 0.43 17.52 -8.60
N PHE A 106 1.03 16.54 -9.27
CA PHE A 106 0.37 15.30 -9.69
C PHE A 106 1.16 14.08 -9.25
N TYR A 107 0.47 12.96 -9.13
CA TYR A 107 1.08 11.64 -8.94
C TYR A 107 0.40 10.59 -9.81
N SER A 108 1.13 9.55 -10.14
CA SER A 108 0.58 8.32 -10.73
C SER A 108 0.98 7.10 -9.91
N THR A 109 0.21 6.05 -10.04
CA THR A 109 0.54 4.76 -9.43
C THR A 109 1.02 3.81 -10.52
N LYS A 110 2.17 3.19 -10.29
CA LYS A 110 2.70 2.13 -11.12
C LYS A 110 2.62 0.80 -10.37
N THR A 111 2.22 -0.25 -11.04
CA THR A 111 2.34 -1.60 -10.48
C THR A 111 3.79 -2.05 -10.65
N ALA A 112 4.40 -2.55 -9.56
CA ALA A 112 5.75 -3.10 -9.64
C ALA A 112 5.75 -4.26 -10.66
N GLY A 113 6.55 -4.12 -11.73
CA GLY A 113 6.69 -5.17 -12.75
C GLY A 113 6.17 -4.85 -14.15
N THR A 114 5.77 -3.61 -14.42
CA THR A 114 5.48 -3.13 -15.79
C THR A 114 6.52 -2.14 -16.27
#